data_1128f9eb04eafc489161ae78815f2258
#
_entry.id   1128f9eb04eafc489161ae78815f2258
#
_cell.length_a   1.000
_cell.length_b   1.000
_cell.length_c   1.000
_cell.angle_alpha   90.00
_cell.angle_beta   90.00
_cell.angle_gamma   90.00
#
_symmetry.space_group_name_H-M   'P 1'
#
loop_
_entity.id
_entity.type
_entity.pdbx_description
1 polymer ?
#
loop_
_entity_poly.entity_id
_entity_poly.type
_entity_poly.pdbx_seq_one_letter_code
_entity_poly.pdbx_strand_id
1 'polypeptide(L)'
;MKEQDFIQKICGYAISDMKENGILASVTIAQAILESSWGTSELAKKANNYFGMKCSLSSNSWGSVWDRVSKYTKVTNEQDEAGKIYTIKADFRAYPDIEMSIKDHSMYLVGAMNGTEHRYCGIANEKDYRKAVEIIKAGGYATDINYVSKICSIIKKYELTQYDEMEELNMGIEIRKQIATNSPCNKTGDEITVKGSMLHSVGCPQPKPEVFAKIWETSTGACVHAVTGADAYAIQCLPLFPERKKARRGWHGASGKNGSVNNTHLSLEMTEPATIKYVGGATWIETRPCNICECSTGIC
;
A
#
# COMPACT_ATOMS: atom_id res chain seq x y z
N MET A 1 8.02 -7.67 -14.47
CA MET A 1 6.67 -7.59 -13.85
C MET A 1 5.70 -7.70 -14.99
N LYS A 2 4.68 -8.54 -14.92
CA LYS A 2 3.64 -8.58 -15.95
C LYS A 2 2.84 -7.29 -15.88
N GLU A 3 2.29 -6.83 -17.01
CA GLU A 3 1.51 -5.57 -17.07
C GLU A 3 0.39 -5.53 -16.02
N GLN A 4 -0.34 -6.64 -15.89
CA GLN A 4 -1.43 -6.77 -14.91
C GLN A 4 -0.94 -6.69 -13.45
N ASP A 5 0.22 -7.27 -13.13
CA ASP A 5 0.78 -7.20 -11.76
C ASP A 5 1.09 -5.75 -11.35
N PHE A 6 1.53 -4.92 -12.32
CA PHE A 6 1.78 -3.51 -12.04
C PHE A 6 0.48 -2.74 -11.77
N ILE A 7 -0.57 -2.98 -12.59
CA ILE A 7 -1.88 -2.36 -12.37
C ILE A 7 -2.42 -2.73 -10.99
N GLN A 8 -2.39 -4.01 -10.64
CA GLN A 8 -2.84 -4.49 -9.33
C GLN A 8 -2.03 -3.86 -8.17
N LYS A 9 -0.73 -3.66 -8.36
CA LYS A 9 0.12 -3.02 -7.36
C LYS A 9 -0.26 -1.56 -7.09
N ILE A 10 -0.71 -0.81 -8.12
CA ILE A 10 -0.90 0.64 -8.03
C ILE A 10 -2.35 1.06 -7.85
N CYS A 11 -3.32 0.25 -8.29
CA CYS A 11 -4.73 0.65 -8.39
C CYS A 11 -5.33 1.09 -7.06
N GLY A 12 -5.04 0.41 -5.95
CA GLY A 12 -5.57 0.78 -4.64
C GLY A 12 -5.11 2.16 -4.18
N TYR A 13 -3.84 2.48 -4.38
CA TYR A 13 -3.30 3.80 -4.05
C TYR A 13 -3.89 4.89 -4.95
N ALA A 14 -4.06 4.61 -6.26
CA ALA A 14 -4.67 5.56 -7.19
C ALA A 14 -6.14 5.85 -6.86
N ILE A 15 -6.92 4.84 -6.43
CA ILE A 15 -8.31 5.01 -5.99
C ILE A 15 -8.38 5.83 -4.70
N SER A 16 -7.53 5.54 -3.72
CA SER A 16 -7.47 6.31 -2.47
C SER A 16 -7.11 7.77 -2.73
N ASP A 17 -6.11 8.01 -3.58
CA ASP A 17 -5.67 9.34 -3.97
C ASP A 17 -6.74 10.10 -4.78
N MET A 18 -7.49 9.42 -5.64
CA MET A 18 -8.62 10.03 -6.36
C MET A 18 -9.66 10.62 -5.41
N LYS A 19 -9.94 9.95 -4.30
CA LYS A 19 -10.86 10.47 -3.28
C LYS A 19 -10.31 11.68 -2.55
N GLU A 20 -9.02 11.67 -2.25
CA GLU A 20 -8.37 12.75 -1.51
C GLU A 20 -8.13 13.99 -2.40
N ASN A 21 -7.63 13.78 -3.61
CA ASN A 21 -7.15 14.85 -4.50
C ASN A 21 -8.02 15.08 -5.73
N GLY A 22 -8.99 14.22 -6.01
CA GLY A 22 -9.93 14.38 -7.11
C GLY A 22 -9.35 14.10 -8.51
N ILE A 23 -8.21 13.42 -8.61
CA ILE A 23 -7.62 13.00 -9.90
C ILE A 23 -8.09 11.58 -10.21
N LEU A 24 -8.70 11.37 -11.38
CA LEU A 24 -9.19 10.05 -11.79
C LEU A 24 -8.11 8.96 -11.64
N ALA A 25 -8.48 7.85 -11.01
CA ALA A 25 -7.58 6.72 -10.79
C ALA A 25 -7.06 6.15 -12.12
N SER A 26 -7.91 6.08 -13.14
CA SER A 26 -7.53 5.65 -14.50
C SER A 26 -6.42 6.51 -15.10
N VAL A 27 -6.48 7.82 -14.89
CA VAL A 27 -5.48 8.79 -15.37
C VAL A 27 -4.17 8.60 -14.62
N THR A 28 -4.21 8.53 -13.29
CA THR A 28 -3.03 8.31 -12.44
C THR A 28 -2.33 7.00 -12.79
N ILE A 29 -3.07 5.90 -12.94
CA ILE A 29 -2.52 4.59 -13.33
C ILE A 29 -1.87 4.67 -14.72
N ALA A 30 -2.55 5.26 -15.69
CA ALA A 30 -2.04 5.35 -17.06
C ALA A 30 -0.79 6.22 -17.17
N GLN A 31 -0.72 7.34 -16.43
CA GLN A 31 0.48 8.16 -16.32
C GLN A 31 1.63 7.37 -15.68
N ALA A 32 1.39 6.69 -14.57
CA ALA A 32 2.42 5.87 -13.93
C ALA A 32 2.94 4.76 -14.85
N ILE A 33 2.08 4.12 -15.65
CA ILE A 33 2.48 3.13 -16.66
C ILE A 33 3.41 3.78 -17.70
N LEU A 34 3.02 4.90 -18.26
CA LEU A 34 3.77 5.58 -19.32
C LEU A 34 5.12 6.11 -18.80
N GLU A 35 5.09 6.87 -17.73
CA GLU A 35 6.27 7.59 -17.19
C GLU A 35 7.29 6.65 -16.54
N SER A 36 6.83 5.56 -15.92
CA SER A 36 7.73 4.61 -15.25
C SER A 36 8.09 3.37 -16.08
N SER A 37 7.56 3.24 -17.31
CA SER A 37 7.68 2.02 -18.09
C SER A 37 7.26 0.79 -17.27
N TRP A 38 6.01 0.81 -16.77
CA TRP A 38 5.48 -0.26 -15.94
C TRP A 38 6.25 -0.48 -14.62
N GLY A 39 6.71 0.60 -14.01
CA GLY A 39 7.52 0.53 -12.79
C GLY A 39 8.91 -0.08 -12.98
N THR A 40 9.36 -0.26 -14.22
CA THR A 40 10.67 -0.86 -14.51
C THR A 40 11.77 0.17 -14.70
N SER A 41 11.42 1.45 -14.84
CA SER A 41 12.39 2.54 -14.96
C SER A 41 13.33 2.61 -13.75
N GLU A 42 14.50 3.18 -13.96
CA GLU A 42 15.49 3.35 -12.90
C GLU A 42 14.96 4.22 -11.75
N LEU A 43 14.23 5.31 -12.07
CA LEU A 43 13.61 6.18 -11.07
C LEU A 43 12.55 5.45 -10.24
N ALA A 44 11.70 4.64 -10.88
CA ALA A 44 10.70 3.86 -10.16
C ALA A 44 11.35 2.83 -9.22
N LYS A 45 12.43 2.15 -9.67
CA LYS A 45 13.08 1.10 -8.88
C LYS A 45 13.94 1.62 -7.74
N LYS A 46 14.65 2.75 -7.95
CA LYS A 46 15.64 3.24 -6.98
C LYS A 46 15.14 4.39 -6.12
N ALA A 47 14.11 5.10 -6.57
CA ALA A 47 13.61 6.29 -5.92
C ALA A 47 12.09 6.27 -5.65
N ASN A 48 11.39 5.19 -5.95
CA ASN A 48 9.93 5.12 -5.94
C ASN A 48 9.26 6.31 -6.67
N ASN A 49 9.94 6.89 -7.67
CA ASN A 49 9.46 8.04 -8.42
C ASN A 49 8.87 7.55 -9.76
N TYR A 50 7.56 7.41 -9.78
CA TYR A 50 6.83 6.82 -10.91
C TYR A 50 6.40 7.86 -11.96
N PHE A 51 6.53 9.15 -11.66
CA PHE A 51 6.07 10.25 -12.53
C PHE A 51 7.20 11.18 -12.98
N GLY A 52 8.44 10.84 -12.67
CA GLY A 52 9.59 11.67 -13.08
C GLY A 52 9.64 13.03 -12.39
N MET A 53 9.10 13.15 -11.17
CA MET A 53 9.07 14.41 -10.41
C MET A 53 10.48 14.91 -10.12
N LYS A 54 10.86 16.09 -10.68
CA LYS A 54 12.16 16.72 -10.44
C LYS A 54 12.17 17.51 -9.12
N CYS A 55 13.30 17.56 -8.45
CA CYS A 55 13.48 18.41 -7.25
C CYS A 55 13.32 19.89 -7.58
N SER A 56 13.68 20.30 -8.80
CA SER A 56 13.56 21.68 -9.29
C SER A 56 12.13 22.15 -9.60
N LEU A 57 11.13 21.26 -9.51
CA LEU A 57 9.72 21.68 -9.51
C LEU A 57 9.40 22.48 -8.23
N SER A 58 10.10 23.58 -8.07
CA SER A 58 10.32 24.22 -6.78
C SER A 58 9.51 25.48 -6.55
N SER A 59 8.86 26.01 -7.55
CA SER A 59 7.86 27.07 -7.33
C SER A 59 6.63 26.51 -6.62
N ASN A 60 6.90 25.72 -5.58
CA ASN A 60 5.98 24.92 -4.83
C ASN A 60 4.91 25.76 -4.18
N SER A 61 3.91 26.11 -4.97
CA SER A 61 2.65 26.67 -4.52
C SER A 61 1.73 25.61 -3.90
N TRP A 62 2.15 24.33 -3.92
CA TRP A 62 1.36 23.23 -3.35
C TRP A 62 2.03 22.60 -2.13
N GLY A 63 1.22 21.97 -1.26
CA GLY A 63 1.69 21.26 -0.07
C GLY A 63 2.29 19.90 -0.42
N SER A 64 3.51 19.85 -0.95
CA SER A 64 4.20 18.60 -1.31
C SER A 64 4.44 17.71 -0.09
N VAL A 65 4.23 16.40 -0.24
CA VAL A 65 4.57 15.37 0.76
C VAL A 65 6.02 14.90 0.65
N TRP A 66 6.77 15.35 -0.35
CA TRP A 66 8.20 15.08 -0.43
C TRP A 66 8.96 15.82 0.67
N ASP A 67 9.91 15.15 1.31
CA ASP A 67 10.70 15.67 2.44
C ASP A 67 11.69 16.80 2.08
N ARG A 68 11.79 17.13 0.78
CA ARG A 68 12.69 18.16 0.19
C ARG A 68 14.19 17.85 0.31
N VAL A 69 14.55 16.65 0.76
CA VAL A 69 15.92 16.17 0.98
C VAL A 69 16.24 14.93 0.17
N SER A 70 15.36 13.93 0.23
CA SER A 70 15.55 12.64 -0.42
C SER A 70 15.51 12.79 -1.93
N LYS A 71 16.62 12.46 -2.60
CA LYS A 71 16.76 12.65 -4.05
C LYS A 71 17.56 11.53 -4.71
N TYR A 72 17.30 11.36 -5.99
CA TYR A 72 18.05 10.50 -6.88
C TYR A 72 18.60 11.33 -8.05
N THR A 73 19.92 11.38 -8.21
CA THR A 73 20.57 12.10 -9.31
C THR A 73 20.70 11.18 -10.52
N LYS A 74 20.16 11.59 -11.64
CA LYS A 74 20.21 10.84 -12.90
C LYS A 74 20.74 11.72 -14.03
N VAL A 75 21.50 11.10 -14.93
CA VAL A 75 21.84 11.70 -16.22
C VAL A 75 20.62 11.58 -17.14
N THR A 76 20.15 12.69 -17.67
CA THR A 76 19.00 12.76 -18.57
C THR A 76 19.33 13.60 -19.79
N ASN A 77 18.65 13.37 -20.90
CA ASN A 77 18.74 14.19 -22.09
C ASN A 77 17.61 15.21 -22.07
N GLU A 78 17.95 16.47 -22.26
CA GLU A 78 17.02 17.55 -22.46
C GLU A 78 17.16 18.07 -23.90
N GLN A 79 16.10 18.69 -24.40
CA GLN A 79 16.07 19.28 -25.73
C GLN A 79 15.83 20.79 -25.59
N ASP A 80 16.65 21.61 -26.23
CA ASP A 80 16.43 23.06 -26.30
C ASP A 80 15.35 23.45 -27.33
N GLU A 81 15.00 24.72 -27.35
CA GLU A 81 14.00 25.25 -28.29
C GLU A 81 14.37 25.07 -29.76
N ALA A 82 15.66 24.90 -30.05
CA ALA A 82 16.16 24.64 -31.40
C ALA A 82 16.19 23.14 -31.76
N GLY A 83 15.73 22.27 -30.82
CA GLY A 83 15.69 20.82 -31.03
C GLY A 83 17.01 20.11 -30.75
N LYS A 84 18.04 20.79 -30.24
CA LYS A 84 19.34 20.19 -29.93
C LYS A 84 19.28 19.44 -28.60
N ILE A 85 19.68 18.17 -28.63
CA ILE A 85 19.76 17.32 -27.45
C ILE A 85 21.07 17.60 -26.71
N TYR A 86 20.98 17.80 -25.41
CA TYR A 86 22.13 17.88 -24.50
C TYR A 86 21.89 17.06 -23.23
N THR A 87 22.96 16.58 -22.66
CA THR A 87 22.92 15.73 -21.49
C THR A 87 23.17 16.54 -20.24
N ILE A 88 22.26 16.43 -19.27
CA ILE A 88 22.39 17.08 -17.96
C ILE A 88 22.28 16.05 -16.82
N LYS A 89 22.83 16.43 -15.65
CA LYS A 89 22.50 15.75 -14.40
C LYS A 89 21.30 16.46 -13.80
N ALA A 90 20.24 15.72 -13.56
CA ALA A 90 19.05 16.23 -12.91
C ALA A 90 18.76 15.46 -11.62
N ASP A 91 18.33 16.21 -10.60
CA ASP A 91 17.90 15.65 -9.32
C ASP A 91 16.39 15.40 -9.35
N PHE A 92 16.00 14.18 -9.09
CA PHE A 92 14.63 13.73 -9.00
C PHE A 92 14.28 13.43 -7.54
N ARG A 93 13.03 13.67 -7.16
CA ARG A 93 12.50 13.35 -5.84
C ARG A 93 12.59 11.87 -5.60
N ALA A 94 12.95 11.47 -4.39
CA ALA A 94 12.86 10.08 -3.94
C ALA A 94 11.79 9.97 -2.84
N TYR A 95 11.01 8.91 -2.92
CA TYR A 95 9.90 8.66 -2.00
C TYR A 95 10.12 7.35 -1.25
N PRO A 96 9.56 7.21 -0.02
CA PRO A 96 9.64 5.97 0.74
C PRO A 96 8.93 4.81 0.02
N ASP A 97 7.83 5.12 -0.68
CA ASP A 97 6.98 4.14 -1.34
C ASP A 97 6.25 4.73 -2.57
N ILE A 98 5.42 3.90 -3.20
CA ILE A 98 4.62 4.28 -4.37
C ILE A 98 3.45 5.22 -4.00
N GLU A 99 2.89 5.08 -2.79
CA GLU A 99 1.78 5.88 -2.30
C GLU A 99 2.18 7.35 -2.23
N MET A 100 3.33 7.65 -1.61
CA MET A 100 3.86 9.02 -1.52
C MET A 100 4.19 9.61 -2.89
N SER A 101 4.64 8.78 -3.85
CA SER A 101 4.87 9.23 -5.22
C SER A 101 3.57 9.63 -5.93
N ILE A 102 2.50 8.86 -5.76
CA ILE A 102 1.18 9.17 -6.31
C ILE A 102 0.63 10.44 -5.67
N LYS A 103 0.65 10.51 -4.36
CA LYS A 103 0.12 11.65 -3.60
C LYS A 103 0.80 12.96 -3.97
N ASP A 104 2.13 12.97 -4.03
CA ASP A 104 2.88 14.18 -4.40
C ASP A 104 2.60 14.62 -5.85
N HIS A 105 2.43 13.64 -6.76
CA HIS A 105 2.07 13.91 -8.14
C HIS A 105 0.67 14.54 -8.25
N SER A 106 -0.33 14.01 -7.57
CA SER A 106 -1.69 14.55 -7.61
C SER A 106 -1.77 15.91 -6.94
N MET A 107 -1.10 16.11 -5.80
CA MET A 107 -0.98 17.43 -5.16
C MET A 107 -0.31 18.46 -6.07
N TYR A 108 0.68 18.04 -6.89
CA TYR A 108 1.27 18.90 -7.91
C TYR A 108 0.23 19.27 -8.99
N LEU A 109 -0.52 18.32 -9.51
CA LEU A 109 -1.54 18.61 -10.54
C LEU A 109 -2.64 19.55 -10.01
N VAL A 110 -3.06 19.38 -8.78
CA VAL A 110 -4.10 20.23 -8.17
C VAL A 110 -3.58 21.61 -7.78
N GLY A 111 -2.34 21.69 -7.27
CA GLY A 111 -1.83 22.89 -6.60
C GLY A 111 -0.81 23.73 -7.39
N ALA A 112 -0.26 23.21 -8.49
CA ALA A 112 0.74 23.95 -9.24
C ALA A 112 0.15 25.21 -9.89
N MET A 113 0.87 26.33 -9.78
CA MET A 113 0.45 27.63 -10.33
C MET A 113 1.21 28.00 -11.60
N ASN A 114 0.54 28.74 -12.47
CA ASN A 114 1.12 29.46 -13.58
C ASN A 114 0.73 30.96 -13.43
N GLY A 115 1.63 31.75 -12.88
CA GLY A 115 1.28 33.09 -12.42
C GLY A 115 0.27 33.04 -11.27
N THR A 116 -0.89 33.64 -11.47
CA THR A 116 -1.99 33.71 -10.48
C THR A 116 -3.03 32.62 -10.64
N GLU A 117 -2.95 31.80 -11.67
CA GLU A 117 -3.93 30.77 -11.99
C GLU A 117 -3.40 29.36 -11.73
N HIS A 118 -4.28 28.43 -11.40
CA HIS A 118 -3.91 27.01 -11.32
C HIS A 118 -3.48 26.52 -12.69
N ARG A 119 -2.30 25.91 -12.75
CA ARG A 119 -1.67 25.43 -13.99
C ARG A 119 -2.54 24.39 -14.71
N TYR A 120 -3.24 23.56 -13.96
CA TYR A 120 -4.14 22.51 -14.43
C TYR A 120 -5.57 22.77 -13.99
N CYS A 121 -6.04 24.01 -14.16
CA CYS A 121 -7.38 24.41 -13.75
C CYS A 121 -8.46 23.47 -14.30
N GLY A 122 -9.36 23.02 -13.41
CA GLY A 122 -10.43 22.07 -13.75
C GLY A 122 -10.06 20.61 -13.70
N ILE A 123 -8.80 20.26 -13.32
CA ILE A 123 -8.39 18.85 -13.23
C ILE A 123 -9.04 18.11 -12.06
N ALA A 124 -9.19 18.78 -10.91
CA ALA A 124 -9.78 18.18 -9.72
C ALA A 124 -11.27 17.91 -9.95
N ASN A 125 -11.68 16.67 -9.69
CA ASN A 125 -13.04 16.16 -9.86
C ASN A 125 -13.57 16.16 -11.33
N GLU A 126 -12.71 16.32 -12.35
CA GLU A 126 -13.10 16.05 -13.72
C GLU A 126 -13.45 14.55 -13.86
N LYS A 127 -14.60 14.25 -14.50
CA LYS A 127 -15.14 12.89 -14.62
C LYS A 127 -14.84 12.24 -15.97
N ASP A 128 -14.48 13.03 -16.95
CA ASP A 128 -14.07 12.55 -18.26
C ASP A 128 -12.54 12.45 -18.33
N TYR A 129 -12.03 11.21 -18.33
CA TYR A 129 -10.59 10.98 -18.37
C TYR A 129 -9.90 11.63 -19.58
N ARG A 130 -10.58 11.77 -20.73
CA ARG A 130 -10.02 12.42 -21.91
C ARG A 130 -9.81 13.90 -21.65
N LYS A 131 -10.82 14.59 -21.10
CA LYS A 131 -10.71 16.00 -20.71
C LYS A 131 -9.64 16.20 -19.64
N ALA A 132 -9.60 15.32 -18.64
CA ALA A 132 -8.56 15.37 -17.61
C ALA A 132 -7.15 15.31 -18.22
N VAL A 133 -6.90 14.39 -19.16
CA VAL A 133 -5.61 14.27 -19.85
C VAL A 133 -5.32 15.48 -20.78
N GLU A 134 -6.33 16.06 -21.41
CA GLU A 134 -6.22 17.29 -22.20
C GLU A 134 -5.83 18.49 -21.33
N ILE A 135 -6.42 18.63 -20.13
CA ILE A 135 -6.04 19.65 -19.15
C ILE A 135 -4.56 19.48 -18.72
N ILE A 136 -4.14 18.25 -18.41
CA ILE A 136 -2.75 17.94 -18.06
C ILE A 136 -1.80 18.34 -19.18
N LYS A 137 -2.14 17.99 -20.43
CA LYS A 137 -1.35 18.34 -21.62
C LYS A 137 -1.29 19.86 -21.85
N ALA A 138 -2.43 20.53 -21.78
CA ALA A 138 -2.54 22.00 -21.97
C ALA A 138 -1.74 22.76 -20.93
N GLY A 139 -1.70 22.26 -19.66
CA GLY A 139 -0.85 22.81 -18.59
C GLY A 139 0.65 22.56 -18.78
N GLY A 140 1.07 21.89 -19.87
CA GLY A 140 2.47 21.67 -20.21
C GLY A 140 3.17 20.60 -19.39
N TYR A 141 2.43 19.57 -18.95
CA TYR A 141 3.02 18.43 -18.23
C TYR A 141 3.99 17.64 -19.11
N ALA A 142 3.64 17.46 -20.39
CA ALA A 142 4.45 16.75 -21.37
C ALA A 142 4.58 17.57 -22.66
N THR A 143 5.72 17.51 -23.31
CA THR A 143 5.95 18.14 -24.63
C THR A 143 5.46 17.27 -25.80
N ASP A 144 5.38 15.95 -25.61
CA ASP A 144 4.97 14.99 -26.62
C ASP A 144 3.59 15.32 -27.20
N ILE A 145 3.49 15.55 -28.51
CA ILE A 145 2.25 15.86 -29.21
C ILE A 145 1.23 14.71 -29.10
N ASN A 146 1.70 13.47 -28.98
CA ASN A 146 0.88 12.27 -28.89
C ASN A 146 0.52 11.89 -27.44
N TYR A 147 0.85 12.74 -26.45
CA TYR A 147 0.65 12.42 -25.04
C TYR A 147 -0.79 12.01 -24.71
N VAL A 148 -1.77 12.81 -25.14
CA VAL A 148 -3.21 12.54 -24.90
C VAL A 148 -3.60 11.19 -25.50
N SER A 149 -3.23 10.94 -26.75
CA SER A 149 -3.58 9.68 -27.43
C SER A 149 -2.92 8.47 -26.77
N LYS A 150 -1.69 8.59 -26.30
CA LYS A 150 -0.97 7.52 -25.58
C LYS A 150 -1.67 7.17 -24.27
N ILE A 151 -1.94 8.17 -23.43
CA ILE A 151 -2.63 7.95 -22.14
C ILE A 151 -4.02 7.36 -22.36
N CYS A 152 -4.83 7.94 -23.26
CA CYS A 152 -6.16 7.42 -23.57
C CYS A 152 -6.13 5.99 -24.14
N SER A 153 -5.11 5.63 -24.91
CA SER A 153 -4.94 4.27 -25.42
C SER A 153 -4.62 3.28 -24.33
N ILE A 154 -3.79 3.67 -23.34
CA ILE A 154 -3.50 2.85 -22.16
C ILE A 154 -4.78 2.65 -21.36
N ILE A 155 -5.53 3.73 -21.05
CA ILE A 155 -6.79 3.65 -20.30
C ILE A 155 -7.76 2.67 -20.97
N LYS A 156 -7.96 2.78 -22.28
CA LYS A 156 -8.85 1.89 -23.03
C LYS A 156 -8.34 0.44 -23.08
N LYS A 157 -7.06 0.24 -23.39
CA LYS A 157 -6.47 -1.10 -23.55
C LYS A 157 -6.59 -1.95 -22.30
N TYR A 158 -6.44 -1.32 -21.12
CA TYR A 158 -6.44 -1.99 -19.82
C TYR A 158 -7.73 -1.76 -19.03
N GLU A 159 -8.77 -1.15 -19.67
CA GLU A 159 -10.08 -0.90 -19.08
C GLU A 159 -9.99 -0.17 -17.73
N LEU A 160 -9.07 0.83 -17.64
CA LEU A 160 -8.74 1.46 -16.36
C LEU A 160 -9.87 2.29 -15.77
N THR A 161 -10.89 2.69 -16.55
CA THR A 161 -12.06 3.43 -16.04
C THR A 161 -12.85 2.66 -14.99
N GLN A 162 -12.73 1.33 -14.93
CA GLN A 162 -13.32 0.54 -13.85
C GLN A 162 -12.85 1.02 -12.47
N TYR A 163 -11.63 1.56 -12.35
CA TYR A 163 -11.07 2.05 -11.10
C TYR A 163 -11.59 3.44 -10.70
N ASP A 164 -12.20 4.18 -11.63
CA ASP A 164 -12.82 5.49 -11.36
C ASP A 164 -14.18 5.36 -10.67
N GLU A 165 -14.85 4.22 -10.86
CA GLU A 165 -16.18 3.93 -10.30
C GLU A 165 -16.08 3.13 -8.98
N MET A 166 -14.91 2.63 -8.65
CA MET A 166 -14.74 1.86 -7.43
C MET A 166 -14.76 2.78 -6.20
N GLU A 167 -15.79 2.62 -5.38
CA GLU A 167 -15.72 3.02 -3.98
C GLU A 167 -14.67 2.12 -3.33
N GLU A 168 -13.54 2.69 -2.89
CA GLU A 168 -12.38 1.98 -2.37
C GLU A 168 -12.34 0.50 -2.81
N LEU A 169 -11.36 0.15 -3.63
CA LEU A 169 -10.91 -1.23 -3.53
C LEU A 169 -10.72 -1.43 -2.03
N ASN A 170 -11.64 -2.16 -1.47
CA ASN A 170 -11.39 -2.79 -0.20
C ASN A 170 -10.14 -3.66 -0.46
N MET A 171 -8.95 -3.03 -0.49
CA MET A 171 -7.70 -3.73 -0.24
C MET A 171 -7.73 -4.16 1.21
N GLY A 172 -8.94 -4.12 1.78
CA GLY A 172 -9.30 -4.79 2.97
C GLY A 172 -9.02 -6.24 2.73
N ILE A 173 -8.00 -6.73 3.39
CA ILE A 173 -7.86 -8.14 3.70
C ILE A 173 -9.29 -8.64 3.94
N GLU A 174 -9.77 -9.57 3.11
CA GLU A 174 -11.07 -10.20 3.33
C GLU A 174 -11.10 -10.71 4.77
N ILE A 175 -12.02 -10.20 5.59
CA ILE A 175 -12.12 -10.64 6.98
C ILE A 175 -13.13 -11.78 7.06
N ARG A 176 -12.64 -12.99 7.14
CA ARG A 176 -13.43 -14.19 7.43
C ARG A 176 -13.63 -14.31 8.92
N LYS A 177 -14.87 -14.40 9.39
CA LYS A 177 -15.16 -14.55 10.81
C LYS A 177 -15.20 -16.03 11.18
N GLN A 178 -14.24 -16.47 11.97
CA GLN A 178 -14.23 -17.78 12.62
C GLN A 178 -13.98 -17.54 14.10
N ILE A 179 -15.02 -17.08 14.80
CA ILE A 179 -14.91 -16.71 16.21
C ILE A 179 -14.71 -17.96 17.06
N ALA A 180 -13.61 -17.96 17.80
CA ALA A 180 -13.23 -19.03 18.73
C ALA A 180 -14.15 -19.05 19.96
N THR A 181 -15.37 -19.53 19.78
CA THR A 181 -16.43 -19.50 20.80
C THR A 181 -16.08 -20.34 22.03
N ASN A 182 -15.26 -21.37 21.86
CA ASN A 182 -14.82 -22.26 22.91
C ASN A 182 -13.55 -21.78 23.62
N SER A 183 -12.87 -20.76 23.10
CA SER A 183 -11.64 -20.28 23.72
C SER A 183 -11.92 -19.65 25.11
N PRO A 184 -10.99 -19.80 26.07
CA PRO A 184 -11.13 -19.19 27.38
C PRO A 184 -11.35 -17.68 27.33
N CYS A 185 -10.65 -16.97 26.44
CA CYS A 185 -10.78 -15.52 26.28
C CYS A 185 -12.18 -15.09 25.87
N ASN A 186 -12.84 -15.85 25.01
CA ASN A 186 -14.22 -15.53 24.62
C ASN A 186 -15.22 -15.87 25.72
N LYS A 187 -14.98 -16.97 26.47
CA LYS A 187 -15.84 -17.40 27.58
C LYS A 187 -15.82 -16.48 28.79
N THR A 188 -14.68 -15.85 29.10
CA THR A 188 -14.59 -14.89 30.23
C THR A 188 -15.45 -13.65 30.01
N GLY A 189 -15.69 -13.29 28.77
CA GLY A 189 -16.48 -12.10 28.43
C GLY A 189 -15.75 -10.77 28.61
N ASP A 190 -14.51 -10.78 29.05
CA ASP A 190 -13.71 -9.56 29.32
C ASP A 190 -13.51 -8.73 28.06
N GLU A 191 -13.66 -7.42 28.16
CA GLU A 191 -13.44 -6.47 27.09
C GLU A 191 -12.30 -5.51 27.40
N ILE A 192 -11.61 -5.08 26.36
CA ILE A 192 -10.59 -4.04 26.43
C ILE A 192 -11.01 -2.81 25.62
N THR A 193 -10.52 -1.64 26.04
CA THR A 193 -10.51 -0.45 25.17
C THR A 193 -9.25 -0.51 24.32
N VAL A 194 -9.44 -0.54 22.99
CA VAL A 194 -8.33 -0.69 22.06
C VAL A 194 -7.53 0.60 21.98
N LYS A 195 -6.22 0.50 22.27
CA LYS A 195 -5.25 1.60 22.16
C LYS A 195 -4.25 1.40 21.03
N GLY A 196 -4.16 0.20 20.49
CA GLY A 196 -3.25 -0.15 19.41
C GLY A 196 -3.34 -1.63 19.05
N SER A 197 -2.44 -2.07 18.18
CA SER A 197 -2.29 -3.46 17.79
C SER A 197 -0.85 -3.92 17.97
N MET A 198 -0.68 -5.21 18.21
CA MET A 198 0.61 -5.90 18.19
C MET A 198 0.59 -6.90 17.05
N LEU A 199 1.63 -6.86 16.24
CA LEU A 199 1.86 -7.79 15.16
C LEU A 199 2.88 -8.82 15.61
N HIS A 200 2.51 -10.09 15.49
CA HIS A 200 3.36 -11.22 15.81
C HIS A 200 3.52 -12.11 14.59
N SER A 201 4.55 -12.92 14.59
CA SER A 201 4.68 -14.08 13.72
C SER A 201 4.32 -15.33 14.50
N VAL A 202 3.65 -16.27 13.84
CA VAL A 202 3.28 -17.56 14.48
C VAL A 202 4.49 -18.39 14.89
N GLY A 203 5.69 -18.07 14.42
CA GLY A 203 6.95 -18.70 14.82
C GLY A 203 7.12 -20.14 14.32
N CYS A 204 6.37 -20.55 13.31
CA CYS A 204 6.53 -21.86 12.69
C CYS A 204 6.16 -21.82 11.20
N PRO A 205 6.74 -22.70 10.35
CA PRO A 205 6.56 -22.70 8.91
C PRO A 205 5.19 -23.26 8.51
N GLN A 206 4.13 -22.53 8.81
CA GLN A 206 2.75 -22.86 8.45
C GLN A 206 2.09 -21.69 7.73
N PRO A 207 1.86 -21.77 6.41
CA PRO A 207 1.32 -20.68 5.61
C PRO A 207 -0.20 -20.50 5.72
N LYS A 208 -0.92 -21.48 6.27
CA LYS A 208 -2.39 -21.48 6.27
C LYS A 208 -2.98 -20.93 7.57
N PRO A 209 -3.60 -19.74 7.55
CA PRO A 209 -4.18 -19.13 8.75
C PRO A 209 -5.31 -19.95 9.38
N GLU A 210 -6.03 -20.79 8.60
CA GLU A 210 -7.09 -21.65 9.11
C GLU A 210 -6.60 -22.68 10.13
N VAL A 211 -5.35 -23.11 9.99
CA VAL A 211 -4.74 -24.07 10.95
C VAL A 211 -4.67 -23.42 12.31
N PHE A 212 -4.22 -22.19 12.40
CA PHE A 212 -4.12 -21.46 13.68
C PHE A 212 -5.48 -21.08 14.22
N ALA A 213 -6.40 -20.61 13.39
CA ALA A 213 -7.76 -20.28 13.82
C ALA A 213 -8.43 -21.50 14.47
N LYS A 214 -8.23 -22.71 13.93
CA LYS A 214 -8.74 -23.97 14.50
C LYS A 214 -8.03 -24.33 15.84
N ILE A 215 -6.72 -24.14 15.93
CA ILE A 215 -5.96 -24.42 17.16
C ILE A 215 -6.45 -23.50 18.28
N TRP A 216 -6.63 -22.21 18.01
CA TRP A 216 -7.06 -21.23 19.02
C TRP A 216 -8.54 -21.34 19.43
N GLU A 217 -9.35 -22.09 18.68
CA GLU A 217 -10.71 -22.42 19.09
C GLU A 217 -10.76 -23.08 20.46
N THR A 218 -9.76 -23.91 20.80
CA THR A 218 -9.72 -24.71 22.03
C THR A 218 -8.47 -24.47 22.86
N SER A 219 -7.53 -23.62 22.43
CA SER A 219 -6.28 -23.36 23.13
C SER A 219 -6.54 -22.71 24.49
N THR A 220 -5.83 -23.20 25.50
CA THR A 220 -5.81 -22.60 26.85
C THR A 220 -4.61 -21.66 27.07
N GLY A 221 -3.65 -21.64 26.15
CA GLY A 221 -2.40 -20.90 26.31
C GLY A 221 -2.35 -19.57 25.56
N ALA A 222 -3.12 -19.43 24.48
CA ALA A 222 -3.14 -18.20 23.69
C ALA A 222 -4.51 -17.98 23.04
N CYS A 223 -4.89 -16.72 22.92
CA CYS A 223 -6.08 -16.28 22.19
C CYS A 223 -5.75 -14.98 21.47
N VAL A 224 -5.89 -14.98 20.16
CA VAL A 224 -5.55 -13.83 19.31
C VAL A 224 -6.78 -13.27 18.61
N HIS A 225 -6.71 -12.02 18.19
CA HIS A 225 -7.86 -11.34 17.58
C HIS A 225 -8.00 -11.73 16.12
N ALA A 226 -6.89 -11.82 15.37
CA ALA A 226 -6.91 -12.27 13.99
C ALA A 226 -5.58 -12.90 13.57
N VAL A 227 -5.65 -13.72 12.53
CA VAL A 227 -4.49 -14.30 11.84
C VAL A 227 -4.62 -14.06 10.35
N THR A 228 -3.50 -13.71 9.70
CA THR A 228 -3.42 -13.49 8.25
C THR A 228 -2.29 -14.31 7.65
N GLY A 229 -2.44 -14.68 6.39
CA GLY A 229 -1.41 -15.35 5.58
C GLY A 229 -0.91 -14.47 4.44
N ALA A 230 -0.26 -15.11 3.48
CA ALA A 230 0.21 -14.46 2.26
C ALA A 230 -0.94 -14.13 1.28
N ASP A 231 -2.06 -14.82 1.42
CA ASP A 231 -3.27 -14.57 0.65
C ASP A 231 -4.02 -13.37 1.24
N ALA A 232 -4.70 -12.61 0.40
CA ALA A 232 -5.32 -11.34 0.78
C ALA A 232 -6.56 -11.49 1.69
N TYR A 233 -6.47 -12.31 2.74
CA TYR A 233 -7.52 -12.44 3.75
C TYR A 233 -6.96 -12.62 5.16
N ALA A 234 -7.77 -12.28 6.17
CA ALA A 234 -7.51 -12.54 7.58
C ALA A 234 -8.68 -13.30 8.20
N ILE A 235 -8.39 -14.14 9.18
CA ILE A 235 -9.43 -14.82 9.96
C ILE A 235 -9.54 -14.13 11.30
N GLN A 236 -10.69 -13.54 11.57
CA GLN A 236 -11.01 -12.94 12.87
C GLN A 236 -11.39 -14.06 13.87
N CYS A 237 -10.61 -14.19 14.94
CA CYS A 237 -10.77 -15.25 15.94
C CYS A 237 -11.46 -14.77 17.24
N LEU A 238 -11.35 -13.49 17.60
CA LEU A 238 -12.05 -12.90 18.73
C LEU A 238 -12.96 -11.75 18.33
N PRO A 239 -14.06 -11.50 19.06
CA PRO A 239 -14.97 -10.40 18.78
C PRO A 239 -14.30 -9.04 18.84
N LEU A 240 -14.58 -8.20 17.83
CA LEU A 240 -14.22 -6.79 17.76
C LEU A 240 -15.50 -5.96 17.77
N PHE A 241 -15.46 -4.82 18.46
CA PHE A 241 -16.57 -3.86 18.60
C PHE A 241 -16.09 -2.47 18.15
N PRO A 242 -15.91 -2.23 16.84
CA PRO A 242 -15.30 -1.01 16.30
C PRO A 242 -16.05 0.26 16.71
N GLU A 243 -17.37 0.19 16.74
CA GLU A 243 -18.28 1.30 17.09
C GLU A 243 -18.07 1.84 18.51
N ARG A 244 -17.53 0.99 19.41
CA ARG A 244 -17.20 1.33 20.79
C ARG A 244 -15.69 1.44 21.06
N LYS A 245 -14.86 1.24 20.05
CA LYS A 245 -13.40 1.10 20.14
C LYS A 245 -12.97 0.02 21.16
N LYS A 246 -13.72 -1.07 21.23
CA LYS A 246 -13.50 -2.20 22.14
C LYS A 246 -13.27 -3.50 21.39
N ALA A 247 -12.69 -4.45 22.10
CA ALA A 247 -12.50 -5.82 21.64
C ALA A 247 -12.61 -6.78 22.83
N ARG A 248 -12.83 -8.07 22.53
CA ARG A 248 -12.65 -9.12 23.53
C ARG A 248 -11.19 -9.14 23.98
N ARG A 249 -10.93 -9.31 25.27
CA ARG A 249 -9.57 -9.40 25.79
C ARG A 249 -8.87 -10.67 25.30
N GLY A 250 -7.77 -10.53 24.56
CA GLY A 250 -6.96 -11.66 24.13
C GLY A 250 -5.85 -12.02 25.15
N TRP A 251 -5.23 -13.18 24.98
CA TRP A 251 -4.04 -13.60 25.71
C TRP A 251 -2.91 -13.85 24.70
N HIS A 252 -2.07 -12.88 24.48
CA HIS A 252 -1.08 -12.93 23.39
C HIS A 252 0.27 -12.29 23.76
N GLY A 253 0.35 -11.64 24.90
CA GLY A 253 1.57 -10.93 25.27
C GLY A 253 1.87 -11.00 26.75
N ALA A 254 3.14 -10.86 27.05
CA ALA A 254 3.62 -10.77 28.42
C ALA A 254 3.27 -9.44 29.09
N SER A 255 3.34 -9.41 30.39
CA SER A 255 3.25 -8.18 31.17
C SER A 255 4.60 -7.47 31.15
N GLY A 256 4.60 -6.20 30.79
CA GLY A 256 5.76 -5.32 30.89
C GLY A 256 5.67 -4.34 32.04
N LYS A 257 6.62 -3.40 32.12
CA LYS A 257 6.70 -2.37 33.16
C LYS A 257 5.42 -1.54 33.32
N ASN A 258 4.66 -1.38 32.22
CA ASN A 258 3.42 -0.61 32.15
C ASN A 258 2.15 -1.49 32.17
N GLY A 259 2.24 -2.73 32.60
CA GLY A 259 1.14 -3.69 32.60
C GLY A 259 1.14 -4.63 31.40
N SER A 260 0.09 -5.45 31.28
CA SER A 260 -0.05 -6.40 30.18
C SER A 260 -0.64 -5.74 28.94
N VAL A 261 0.00 -5.95 27.81
CA VAL A 261 -0.52 -5.52 26.49
C VAL A 261 -1.88 -6.16 26.15
N ASN A 262 -2.18 -7.31 26.77
CA ASN A 262 -3.48 -7.96 26.64
C ASN A 262 -4.66 -7.08 27.13
N ASN A 263 -4.39 -6.04 27.90
CA ASN A 263 -5.42 -5.14 28.43
C ASN A 263 -5.73 -3.95 27.50
N THR A 264 -4.98 -3.77 26.42
CA THR A 264 -5.07 -2.54 25.63
C THR A 264 -4.83 -2.73 24.12
N HIS A 265 -4.27 -3.85 23.67
CA HIS A 265 -3.87 -4.04 22.28
C HIS A 265 -4.56 -5.25 21.65
N LEU A 266 -4.85 -5.11 20.36
CA LEU A 266 -5.22 -6.25 19.50
C LEU A 266 -3.98 -7.09 19.21
N SER A 267 -4.16 -8.40 19.12
CA SER A 267 -3.14 -9.32 18.59
C SER A 267 -3.47 -9.69 17.17
N LEU A 268 -2.52 -9.46 16.28
CA LEU A 268 -2.58 -9.84 14.88
C LEU A 268 -1.40 -10.78 14.63
N GLU A 269 -1.69 -12.00 14.22
CA GLU A 269 -0.67 -13.00 13.90
C GLU A 269 -0.49 -13.11 12.39
N MET A 270 0.76 -13.17 11.95
CA MET A 270 1.10 -13.49 10.56
C MET A 270 1.58 -14.91 10.46
N THR A 271 1.04 -15.66 9.51
CA THR A 271 1.56 -16.98 9.17
C THR A 271 2.90 -16.87 8.46
N GLU A 272 3.69 -17.90 8.54
CA GLU A 272 4.99 -17.98 7.89
C GLU A 272 4.94 -18.94 6.70
N PRO A 273 5.74 -18.72 5.64
CA PRO A 273 5.79 -19.63 4.51
C PRO A 273 6.25 -21.03 4.95
N ALA A 274 5.83 -22.06 4.23
CA ALA A 274 6.18 -23.46 4.51
C ALA A 274 7.71 -23.69 4.56
N THR A 275 8.47 -22.83 3.90
CA THR A 275 9.94 -22.85 3.95
C THR A 275 10.46 -21.43 4.09
N ILE A 276 11.14 -21.15 5.21
CA ILE A 276 11.77 -19.85 5.45
C ILE A 276 13.27 -19.98 5.15
N LYS A 277 13.75 -19.15 4.21
CA LYS A 277 15.18 -18.98 3.94
C LYS A 277 15.65 -17.66 4.52
N TYR A 278 16.51 -17.69 5.50
CA TYR A 278 17.19 -16.49 6.00
C TYR A 278 18.35 -16.07 5.09
N VAL A 279 18.67 -14.78 5.11
CA VAL A 279 19.89 -14.25 4.50
C VAL A 279 21.09 -14.93 5.17
N GLY A 280 21.79 -15.80 4.44
CA GLY A 280 22.88 -16.63 4.98
C GLY A 280 22.67 -18.15 4.85
N GLY A 281 21.54 -18.59 4.31
CA GLY A 281 21.32 -19.99 3.92
C GLY A 281 20.86 -20.95 5.02
N ALA A 282 20.63 -20.46 6.25
CA ALA A 282 20.02 -21.28 7.31
C ALA A 282 18.52 -21.42 7.08
N THR A 283 18.01 -22.63 7.10
CA THR A 283 16.57 -22.92 7.11
C THR A 283 16.07 -23.01 8.55
N TRP A 284 15.00 -22.31 8.87
CA TRP A 284 14.43 -22.21 10.22
C TRP A 284 13.93 -23.55 10.79
N ILE A 285 13.69 -24.52 9.92
CA ILE A 285 13.17 -25.85 10.25
C ILE A 285 14.05 -26.63 11.23
N GLU A 286 15.34 -26.23 11.38
CA GLU A 286 16.31 -27.08 12.10
C GLU A 286 16.52 -26.69 13.57
N THR A 287 16.00 -25.57 14.09
CA THR A 287 16.51 -25.09 15.39
C THR A 287 15.50 -24.62 16.44
N ARG A 288 14.18 -24.57 16.18
CA ARG A 288 13.21 -24.26 17.23
C ARG A 288 11.96 -25.13 17.14
N PRO A 289 11.65 -25.93 18.17
CA PRO A 289 10.32 -26.51 18.29
C PRO A 289 9.31 -25.36 18.38
N CYS A 290 8.26 -25.45 17.57
CA CYS A 290 7.13 -24.54 17.67
C CYS A 290 6.42 -24.81 19.00
N ASN A 291 6.63 -23.94 19.99
CA ASN A 291 5.98 -24.07 21.30
C ASN A 291 4.44 -24.00 21.25
N ILE A 292 3.87 -23.71 20.07
CA ILE A 292 2.43 -23.71 19.81
C ILE A 292 1.98 -25.08 19.29
N CYS A 293 2.87 -25.87 18.72
CA CYS A 293 2.61 -27.20 18.18
C CYS A 293 2.82 -28.35 19.18
N GLU A 294 3.08 -28.07 20.46
CA GLU A 294 2.94 -29.07 21.53
C GLU A 294 1.47 -29.48 21.74
N CYS A 295 0.70 -29.52 20.69
CA CYS A 295 -0.55 -30.21 20.68
C CYS A 295 -0.32 -31.67 20.28
N SER A 296 -0.73 -32.54 21.12
CA SER A 296 -0.84 -34.00 21.18
C SER A 296 -1.18 -34.75 19.86
N THR A 297 -0.88 -34.27 18.68
CA THR A 297 -1.28 -34.88 17.41
C THR A 297 -0.20 -34.96 16.34
N GLY A 298 1.08 -34.78 16.67
CA GLY A 298 2.17 -35.18 15.74
C GLY A 298 2.11 -34.62 14.31
N ILE A 299 1.51 -33.45 14.12
CA ILE A 299 1.47 -32.71 12.84
C ILE A 299 2.19 -31.39 13.07
N CYS A 300 3.48 -31.41 12.91
CA CYS A 300 4.30 -30.25 12.53
C CYS A 300 4.65 -30.34 11.07
#